data_c78e874d2e41e985fb68c58cc192e39e
#
_entry.id   c78e874d2e41e985fb68c58cc192e39e
#
_cell.length_a   1.000
_cell.length_b   1.000
_cell.length_c   1.000
_cell.angle_alpha   90.00
_cell.angle_beta   90.00
_cell.angle_gamma   90.00
#
_symmetry.space_group_name_H-M   'P 1'
#
loop_
_entity.id
_entity.type
_entity.pdbx_description
1 polymer ?
#
loop_
_entity_poly.entity_id
_entity_poly.type
_entity_poly.pdbx_seq_one_letter_code
_entity_poly.pdbx_strand_id
1 'polypeptide(L)'
;MRTYCALALAGGVGASAQYVNATNSTSGYIHYETVTGYFLQDEPYTDPETFDYTAYNFGLMNRTYADLELAGNLTQWQKFEAQVQLLNNQASLNTVYKVLFMGRHGEGFHNAAQDYYGTPAWNCYWSLKNGNETVSWRDADLTEEGIEQALIANLYWKSRIASQHIPYPQSYYSSPLTRCLRTANLTFADIPTPEYYPFVPTIKEFFREHIGLHTCDWRRSKTYVHNLFPNWNIEEGFAEVDPYWNGVTGETSDGQDKRSKIALDSVFSNDDHTWISITSHSGEIASMLRVLGHQSFSLNTGAVIPVLVKAQFLPSGPAASDTPFTTSTHCALPPVTSGSDGCICSGTASAGTTAGITTPIYNVSISTSAASYPTAYGSM
;
A
#
# COMPACT_ATOMS: atom_id res chain seq x y z
N MET A 1 2.06 -34.15 51.20
CA MET A 1 0.98 -33.75 50.26
C MET A 1 1.19 -32.28 49.91
N ARG A 2 1.75 -32.01 48.75
CA ARG A 2 1.88 -30.63 48.22
C ARG A 2 0.94 -30.53 47.03
N THR A 3 -0.09 -29.74 47.21
CA THR A 3 -1.13 -29.46 46.21
C THR A 3 -0.56 -28.50 45.20
N TYR A 4 -0.43 -28.92 43.94
CA TYR A 4 -0.11 -28.04 42.82
C TYR A 4 -1.41 -27.39 42.35
N CYS A 5 -1.48 -26.07 42.49
CA CYS A 5 -2.53 -25.26 41.83
C CYS A 5 -2.12 -25.05 40.38
N ALA A 6 -2.84 -25.69 39.47
CA ALA A 6 -2.74 -25.39 38.03
C ALA A 6 -3.50 -24.10 37.77
N LEU A 7 -2.80 -23.03 37.36
CA LEU A 7 -3.42 -21.84 36.80
C LEU A 7 -3.83 -22.18 35.37
N ALA A 8 -5.14 -22.30 35.15
CA ALA A 8 -5.70 -22.30 33.83
C ALA A 8 -5.63 -20.86 33.25
N LEU A 9 -4.84 -20.68 32.21
CA LEU A 9 -4.87 -19.48 31.39
C LEU A 9 -6.22 -19.48 30.65
N ALA A 10 -7.15 -18.71 31.17
CA ALA A 10 -8.39 -18.39 30.47
C ALA A 10 -8.03 -17.58 29.22
N GLY A 11 -8.40 -18.12 28.05
CA GLY A 11 -8.28 -17.42 26.78
C GLY A 11 -8.96 -16.07 26.86
N GLY A 12 -8.18 -15.02 26.58
CA GLY A 12 -8.68 -13.66 26.53
C GLY A 12 -9.68 -13.54 25.37
N VAL A 13 -10.92 -13.35 25.75
CA VAL A 13 -11.96 -12.87 24.83
C VAL A 13 -11.50 -11.49 24.37
N GLY A 14 -11.14 -11.37 23.10
CA GLY A 14 -10.78 -10.09 22.52
C GLY A 14 -11.91 -9.09 22.75
N ALA A 15 -11.61 -8.04 23.51
CA ALA A 15 -12.48 -6.88 23.58
C ALA A 15 -12.50 -6.25 22.20
N SER A 16 -13.54 -6.55 21.40
CA SER A 16 -13.81 -5.78 20.18
C SER A 16 -14.01 -4.33 20.60
N ALA A 17 -13.11 -3.44 20.16
CA ALA A 17 -13.31 -2.03 20.29
C ALA A 17 -14.68 -1.71 19.66
N GLN A 18 -15.64 -1.26 20.48
CA GLN A 18 -16.92 -0.82 19.97
C GLN A 18 -16.71 0.50 19.23
N TYR A 19 -16.59 0.41 17.91
CA TYR A 19 -16.65 1.57 17.06
C TYR A 19 -18.02 2.23 17.24
N VAL A 20 -18.00 3.45 17.77
CA VAL A 20 -19.19 4.29 17.73
C VAL A 20 -19.42 4.62 16.27
N ASN A 21 -20.43 3.98 15.66
CA ASN A 21 -20.93 4.37 14.35
C ASN A 21 -21.24 5.86 14.39
N ALA A 22 -20.37 6.67 13.79
CA ALA A 22 -20.68 8.06 13.47
C ALA A 22 -21.69 8.06 12.32
N THR A 23 -22.90 7.57 12.61
CA THR A 23 -24.06 7.71 11.74
C THR A 23 -24.49 9.17 11.75
N ASN A 24 -24.44 9.78 10.58
CA ASN A 24 -24.90 11.12 10.25
C ASN A 24 -23.93 12.27 10.53
N SER A 25 -22.82 12.34 9.78
CA SER A 25 -22.38 13.66 9.34
C SER A 25 -21.63 13.55 8.00
N THR A 26 -22.10 14.27 7.04
CA THR A 26 -21.39 14.75 5.86
C THR A 26 -20.01 15.26 6.25
N SER A 27 -18.96 14.66 5.69
CA SER A 27 -17.56 15.12 5.74
C SER A 27 -16.78 14.92 7.06
N GLY A 28 -16.70 13.71 7.59
CA GLY A 28 -15.65 13.37 8.55
C GLY A 28 -14.26 13.43 7.87
N TYR A 29 -13.22 13.78 8.62
CA TYR A 29 -11.84 13.82 8.16
C TYR A 29 -10.99 12.89 9.02
N ILE A 30 -10.14 12.07 8.40
CA ILE A 30 -9.17 11.28 9.15
C ILE A 30 -7.81 11.99 9.08
N HIS A 31 -7.30 12.36 10.24
CA HIS A 31 -5.94 12.88 10.38
C HIS A 31 -4.99 11.74 10.69
N TYR A 32 -3.93 11.61 9.91
CA TYR A 32 -2.90 10.59 10.09
C TYR A 32 -1.64 11.17 10.70
N GLU A 33 -0.98 10.37 11.50
CA GLU A 33 0.32 10.64 12.08
C GLU A 33 1.13 9.35 12.13
N THR A 34 2.35 9.33 11.58
CA THR A 34 3.28 8.24 11.79
C THR A 34 3.81 8.26 13.22
N VAL A 35 3.69 7.13 13.92
CA VAL A 35 4.25 6.98 15.27
C VAL A 35 5.67 6.46 15.15
N THR A 36 6.64 7.35 15.22
CA THR A 36 8.06 7.07 14.97
C THR A 36 8.78 6.41 16.15
N GLY A 37 10.03 5.97 15.90
CA GLY A 37 10.91 5.37 16.91
C GLY A 37 10.65 3.88 17.15
N TYR A 38 9.94 3.22 16.23
CA TYR A 38 9.75 1.77 16.24
C TYR A 38 10.52 1.07 15.13
N PHE A 39 10.68 1.74 13.99
CA PHE A 39 11.36 1.17 12.83
C PHE A 39 12.57 2.00 12.43
N LEU A 40 13.61 1.35 11.91
CA LEU A 40 14.80 2.03 11.39
C LEU A 40 14.44 3.01 10.26
N GLN A 41 13.40 2.71 9.49
CA GLN A 41 12.90 3.57 8.42
C GLN A 41 12.28 4.87 8.93
N ASP A 42 11.92 4.95 10.22
CA ASP A 42 11.46 6.18 10.86
C ASP A 42 12.63 7.17 11.10
N GLU A 43 13.87 6.66 11.09
CA GLU A 43 15.04 7.41 11.52
C GLU A 43 15.74 8.11 10.36
N PRO A 44 16.07 9.41 10.47
CA PRO A 44 16.59 10.21 9.37
C PRO A 44 18.00 9.79 8.89
N TYR A 45 18.70 8.97 9.65
CA TYR A 45 20.02 8.43 9.28
C TYR A 45 19.95 7.11 8.51
N THR A 46 18.77 6.54 8.34
CA THR A 46 18.59 5.29 7.57
C THR A 46 18.54 5.62 6.08
N ASP A 47 19.53 5.14 5.35
CA ASP A 47 19.61 5.33 3.91
C ASP A 47 18.66 4.38 3.18
N PRO A 48 17.60 4.89 2.51
CA PRO A 48 16.64 4.05 1.83
C PRO A 48 17.20 3.31 0.62
N GLU A 49 18.26 3.81 -0.02
CA GLU A 49 18.83 3.19 -1.23
C GLU A 49 19.55 1.87 -0.91
N THR A 50 20.12 1.77 0.30
CA THR A 50 20.90 0.59 0.73
C THR A 50 20.19 -0.24 1.79
N PHE A 51 19.00 0.17 2.22
CA PHE A 51 18.28 -0.51 3.29
C PHE A 51 17.71 -1.85 2.83
N ASP A 52 18.16 -2.92 3.47
CA ASP A 52 17.64 -4.28 3.29
C ASP A 52 16.76 -4.68 4.48
N TYR A 53 15.44 -4.71 4.28
CA TYR A 53 14.48 -5.08 5.32
C TYR A 53 14.67 -6.51 5.83
N THR A 54 15.28 -7.39 5.03
CA THR A 54 15.54 -8.80 5.41
C THR A 54 16.71 -8.93 6.38
N ALA A 55 17.68 -8.01 6.32
CA ALA A 55 18.80 -7.96 7.23
C ALA A 55 18.43 -7.40 8.61
N TYR A 56 17.38 -6.57 8.68
CA TYR A 56 17.04 -5.78 9.86
C TYR A 56 15.67 -6.09 10.47
N ASN A 57 15.15 -7.30 10.34
CA ASN A 57 13.89 -7.73 10.97
C ASN A 57 12.70 -6.81 10.59
N PHE A 58 12.52 -6.51 9.29
CA PHE A 58 11.64 -5.47 8.74
C PHE A 58 11.96 -4.05 9.22
N GLY A 59 13.11 -3.82 9.83
CA GLY A 59 13.50 -2.56 10.42
C GLY A 59 13.06 -2.38 11.87
N LEU A 60 12.38 -3.37 12.48
CA LEU A 60 11.94 -3.26 13.88
C LEU A 60 13.13 -3.08 14.80
N MET A 61 13.16 -1.95 15.51
CA MET A 61 14.23 -1.60 16.43
C MET A 61 14.20 -2.47 17.69
N ASN A 62 15.37 -2.89 18.14
CA ASN A 62 15.49 -3.54 19.43
C ASN A 62 15.35 -2.50 20.55
N ARG A 63 14.24 -2.52 21.26
CA ARG A 63 13.96 -1.56 22.33
C ARG A 63 13.27 -2.21 23.51
N THR A 64 13.36 -1.54 24.65
CA THR A 64 12.68 -1.91 25.90
C THR A 64 11.29 -1.27 25.94
N TYR A 65 10.32 -2.01 26.43
CA TYR A 65 8.96 -1.53 26.66
C TYR A 65 8.67 -1.61 28.15
N ALA A 66 8.62 -0.48 28.85
CA ALA A 66 8.62 -0.38 30.29
C ALA A 66 7.56 -1.25 31.00
N ASP A 67 6.38 -1.38 30.41
CA ASP A 67 5.27 -2.15 30.98
C ASP A 67 5.31 -3.65 30.64
N LEU A 68 6.26 -4.09 29.78
CA LEU A 68 6.37 -5.46 29.29
C LEU A 68 7.63 -6.19 29.74
N GLU A 69 8.49 -5.56 30.55
CA GLU A 69 9.75 -6.18 31.05
C GLU A 69 9.51 -7.42 31.92
N LEU A 70 8.34 -7.51 32.54
CA LEU A 70 7.96 -8.64 33.38
C LEU A 70 7.47 -9.86 32.61
N ALA A 71 7.29 -9.76 31.29
CA ALA A 71 6.64 -10.78 30.49
C ALA A 71 7.55 -11.90 29.94
N GLY A 72 8.77 -12.06 30.48
CA GLY A 72 9.65 -13.19 30.13
C GLY A 72 10.31 -13.09 28.75
N ASN A 73 10.54 -14.22 28.09
CA ASN A 73 11.33 -14.34 26.86
C ASN A 73 10.55 -13.98 25.58
N LEU A 74 9.84 -12.83 25.55
CA LEU A 74 9.15 -12.36 24.35
C LEU A 74 10.14 -11.87 23.30
N THR A 75 9.86 -12.17 22.03
CA THR A 75 10.57 -11.59 20.89
C THR A 75 10.27 -10.09 20.76
N GLN A 76 11.06 -9.36 19.95
CA GLN A 76 10.80 -7.94 19.72
C GLN A 76 9.44 -7.71 19.04
N TRP A 77 9.03 -8.58 18.12
CA TRP A 77 7.72 -8.47 17.48
C TRP A 77 6.57 -8.72 18.46
N GLN A 78 6.68 -9.70 19.37
CA GLN A 78 5.66 -9.91 20.41
C GLN A 78 5.56 -8.72 21.38
N LYS A 79 6.69 -8.11 21.74
CA LYS A 79 6.69 -6.88 22.55
C LYS A 79 6.06 -5.71 21.79
N PHE A 80 6.39 -5.55 20.51
CA PHE A 80 5.79 -4.50 19.69
C PHE A 80 4.29 -4.72 19.49
N GLU A 81 3.84 -5.97 19.28
CA GLU A 81 2.41 -6.30 19.20
C GLU A 81 1.68 -5.89 20.48
N ALA A 82 2.23 -6.27 21.66
CA ALA A 82 1.64 -5.87 22.94
C ALA A 82 1.62 -4.34 23.12
N GLN A 83 2.65 -3.64 22.65
CA GLN A 83 2.69 -2.17 22.66
C GLN A 83 1.60 -1.56 21.78
N VAL A 84 1.38 -2.09 20.57
CA VAL A 84 0.30 -1.61 19.67
C VAL A 84 -1.08 -1.87 20.29
N GLN A 85 -1.27 -3.03 20.95
CA GLN A 85 -2.50 -3.32 21.69
C GLN A 85 -2.69 -2.33 22.85
N LEU A 86 -1.63 -2.00 23.59
CA LEU A 86 -1.69 -1.02 24.68
C LEU A 86 -2.06 0.37 24.16
N LEU A 87 -1.47 0.81 23.05
CA LEU A 87 -1.80 2.08 22.39
C LEU A 87 -3.28 2.14 22.02
N ASN A 88 -3.83 1.08 21.45
CA ASN A 88 -5.24 1.01 21.08
C ASN A 88 -6.15 0.99 22.33
N ASN A 89 -5.77 0.26 23.37
CA ASN A 89 -6.56 0.21 24.63
C ASN A 89 -6.59 1.54 25.37
N GLN A 90 -5.56 2.37 25.23
CA GLN A 90 -5.45 3.68 25.85
C GLN A 90 -5.93 4.82 24.92
N ALA A 91 -6.26 4.52 23.67
CA ALA A 91 -6.69 5.51 22.70
C ALA A 91 -8.05 6.12 23.07
N SER A 92 -8.23 7.38 22.69
CA SER A 92 -9.57 8.01 22.74
C SER A 92 -10.50 7.35 21.70
N LEU A 93 -11.82 7.45 21.90
CA LEU A 93 -12.83 6.80 21.06
C LEU A 93 -12.74 7.15 19.56
N ASN A 94 -12.13 8.27 19.22
CA ASN A 94 -11.93 8.73 17.84
C ASN A 94 -10.50 8.46 17.33
N THR A 95 -9.75 7.60 17.96
CA THR A 95 -8.34 7.32 17.60
C THR A 95 -8.11 5.84 17.49
N VAL A 96 -7.42 5.42 16.44
CA VAL A 96 -6.99 4.03 16.24
C VAL A 96 -5.52 3.99 15.83
N TYR A 97 -4.84 2.90 16.19
CA TYR A 97 -3.47 2.61 15.75
C TYR A 97 -3.49 1.36 14.88
N LYS A 98 -2.88 1.45 13.70
CA LYS A 98 -2.71 0.32 12.78
C LYS A 98 -1.26 0.22 12.33
N VAL A 99 -0.83 -0.99 12.00
CA VAL A 99 0.48 -1.26 11.40
C VAL A 99 0.25 -1.61 9.93
N LEU A 100 0.78 -0.78 9.05
CA LEU A 100 0.74 -1.01 7.62
C LEU A 100 2.07 -1.61 7.16
N PHE A 101 2.03 -2.77 6.53
CA PHE A 101 3.15 -3.34 5.78
C PHE A 101 2.94 -2.98 4.31
N MET A 102 3.62 -1.95 3.84
CA MET A 102 3.54 -1.51 2.46
C MET A 102 4.68 -2.13 1.66
N GLY A 103 4.34 -3.01 0.71
CA GLY A 103 5.28 -3.71 -0.15
C GLY A 103 5.28 -3.13 -1.56
N ARG A 104 6.46 -2.82 -2.10
CA ARG A 104 6.62 -2.53 -3.53
C ARG A 104 6.61 -3.83 -4.31
N HIS A 105 5.95 -3.84 -5.48
CA HIS A 105 6.02 -4.97 -6.40
C HIS A 105 7.47 -5.35 -6.75
N GLY A 106 7.71 -6.62 -7.09
CA GLY A 106 8.97 -7.10 -7.65
C GLY A 106 9.28 -6.43 -8.99
N GLU A 107 10.51 -6.54 -9.48
CA GLU A 107 10.90 -5.96 -10.77
C GLU A 107 9.91 -6.35 -11.87
N GLY A 108 9.36 -5.36 -12.56
CA GLY A 108 8.53 -5.58 -13.74
C GLY A 108 9.29 -5.27 -15.03
N PHE A 109 8.78 -5.76 -16.16
CA PHE A 109 9.40 -5.50 -17.47
C PHE A 109 9.56 -4.01 -17.78
N HIS A 110 8.77 -3.13 -17.18
CA HIS A 110 8.93 -1.68 -17.31
C HIS A 110 10.18 -1.16 -16.57
N ASN A 111 10.55 -1.76 -15.43
CA ASN A 111 11.77 -1.41 -14.70
C ASN A 111 13.00 -1.85 -15.52
N ALA A 112 13.02 -3.11 -15.96
CA ALA A 112 14.09 -3.61 -16.83
C ALA A 112 14.23 -2.79 -18.13
N ALA A 113 13.12 -2.34 -18.71
CA ALA A 113 13.16 -1.45 -19.88
C ALA A 113 13.70 -0.06 -19.54
N GLN A 114 13.33 0.53 -18.40
CA GLN A 114 13.89 1.80 -17.93
C GLN A 114 15.39 1.70 -17.72
N ASP A 115 15.88 0.61 -17.13
CA ASP A 115 17.31 0.39 -16.90
C ASP A 115 18.07 0.20 -18.22
N TYR A 116 17.47 -0.52 -19.17
CA TYR A 116 18.06 -0.75 -20.48
C TYR A 116 18.17 0.51 -21.34
N TYR A 117 17.10 1.32 -21.41
CA TYR A 117 17.07 2.54 -22.25
C TYR A 117 17.63 3.78 -21.52
N GLY A 118 17.73 3.72 -20.21
CA GLY A 118 18.04 4.85 -19.33
C GLY A 118 16.85 5.75 -19.04
N THR A 119 16.78 6.29 -17.83
CA THR A 119 15.63 7.08 -17.34
C THR A 119 15.20 8.21 -18.28
N PRO A 120 16.11 9.02 -18.89
CA PRO A 120 15.68 10.07 -19.81
C PRO A 120 14.96 9.56 -21.04
N ALA A 121 15.52 8.53 -21.69
CA ALA A 121 14.90 7.94 -22.90
C ALA A 121 13.62 7.19 -22.55
N TRP A 122 13.59 6.54 -21.39
CA TRP A 122 12.38 5.91 -20.87
C TRP A 122 11.26 6.93 -20.70
N ASN A 123 11.44 7.94 -19.84
CA ASN A 123 10.42 8.93 -19.50
C ASN A 123 9.93 9.71 -20.72
N CYS A 124 10.83 10.02 -21.67
CA CYS A 124 10.51 10.90 -22.77
C CYS A 124 9.99 10.17 -24.04
N TYR A 125 10.17 8.85 -24.13
CA TYR A 125 9.79 8.13 -25.34
C TYR A 125 9.32 6.69 -25.12
N TRP A 126 10.17 5.83 -24.50
CA TRP A 126 9.89 4.40 -24.49
C TRP A 126 8.70 4.02 -23.61
N SER A 127 8.50 4.70 -22.50
CA SER A 127 7.37 4.48 -21.59
C SER A 127 5.99 4.75 -22.23
N LEU A 128 5.98 5.53 -23.33
CA LEU A 128 4.76 5.81 -24.09
C LEU A 128 4.40 4.72 -25.10
N LYS A 129 5.30 3.76 -25.29
CA LYS A 129 5.06 2.57 -26.12
C LYS A 129 4.51 1.44 -25.28
N ASN A 130 3.88 0.46 -25.91
CA ASN A 130 3.38 -0.72 -25.21
C ASN A 130 4.46 -1.76 -24.95
N GLY A 131 5.60 -1.63 -25.59
CA GLY A 131 6.69 -2.57 -25.59
C GLY A 131 7.65 -2.33 -26.75
N ASN A 132 8.56 -3.27 -26.95
CA ASN A 132 9.38 -3.41 -28.15
C ASN A 132 9.01 -4.73 -28.87
N GLU A 133 9.88 -5.19 -29.79
CA GLU A 133 9.64 -6.41 -30.58
C GLU A 133 9.60 -7.69 -29.72
N THR A 134 10.19 -7.68 -28.53
CA THR A 134 10.37 -8.87 -27.68
C THR A 134 9.64 -8.82 -26.36
N VAL A 135 9.39 -7.62 -25.80
CA VAL A 135 8.87 -7.41 -24.44
C VAL A 135 7.77 -6.38 -24.41
N SER A 136 6.70 -6.64 -23.67
CA SER A 136 5.63 -5.69 -23.40
C SER A 136 5.75 -5.15 -21.97
N TRP A 137 5.65 -3.84 -21.83
CA TRP A 137 5.58 -3.17 -20.52
C TRP A 137 4.26 -2.44 -20.26
N ARG A 138 3.29 -2.56 -21.17
CA ARG A 138 1.93 -2.08 -20.91
C ARG A 138 1.26 -2.94 -19.85
N ASP A 139 0.91 -2.35 -18.69
CA ASP A 139 0.55 -3.09 -17.47
C ASP A 139 1.52 -4.26 -17.25
N ALA A 140 2.79 -3.90 -17.07
CA ALA A 140 3.91 -4.83 -17.07
C ALA A 140 3.71 -5.98 -16.08
N ASP A 141 4.07 -7.19 -16.53
CA ASP A 141 4.24 -8.34 -15.65
C ASP A 141 5.61 -8.31 -14.96
N LEU A 142 5.84 -9.21 -14.00
CA LEU A 142 7.12 -9.39 -13.34
C LEU A 142 8.13 -10.03 -14.30
N THR A 143 9.39 -9.64 -14.15
CA THR A 143 10.55 -10.36 -14.70
C THR A 143 10.85 -11.60 -13.84
N GLU A 144 11.80 -12.44 -14.25
CA GLU A 144 12.31 -13.53 -13.41
C GLU A 144 12.89 -13.00 -12.11
N GLU A 145 13.66 -11.90 -12.17
CA GLU A 145 14.18 -11.21 -10.98
C GLU A 145 13.04 -10.73 -10.06
N GLY A 146 11.97 -10.15 -10.63
CA GLY A 146 10.83 -9.71 -9.85
C GLY A 146 10.07 -10.85 -9.16
N ILE A 147 10.01 -12.02 -9.81
CA ILE A 147 9.47 -13.24 -9.21
C ILE A 147 10.34 -13.69 -8.02
N GLU A 148 11.67 -13.70 -8.20
CA GLU A 148 12.61 -14.05 -7.14
C GLU A 148 12.51 -13.09 -5.95
N GLN A 149 12.41 -11.80 -6.20
CA GLN A 149 12.21 -10.78 -5.14
C GLN A 149 10.94 -11.04 -4.33
N ALA A 150 9.83 -11.39 -4.98
CA ALA A 150 8.58 -11.73 -4.29
C ALA A 150 8.71 -13.04 -3.47
N LEU A 151 9.44 -14.03 -3.97
CA LEU A 151 9.72 -15.28 -3.26
C LEU A 151 10.67 -15.07 -2.07
N ILE A 152 11.65 -14.16 -2.18
CA ILE A 152 12.48 -13.74 -1.05
C ILE A 152 11.61 -13.15 0.06
N ALA A 153 10.67 -12.27 -0.29
CA ALA A 153 9.71 -11.73 0.67
C ALA A 153 8.87 -12.83 1.32
N ASN A 154 8.38 -13.82 0.55
CA ASN A 154 7.65 -14.97 1.07
C ASN A 154 8.46 -15.76 2.11
N LEU A 155 9.68 -16.16 1.76
CA LEU A 155 10.57 -16.91 2.65
C LEU A 155 10.90 -16.11 3.92
N TYR A 156 11.06 -14.80 3.76
CA TYR A 156 11.35 -13.93 4.88
C TYR A 156 10.15 -13.82 5.83
N TRP A 157 8.94 -13.61 5.32
CA TRP A 157 7.72 -13.63 6.11
C TRP A 157 7.58 -14.95 6.89
N LYS A 158 7.71 -16.10 6.23
CA LYS A 158 7.69 -17.43 6.88
C LYS A 158 8.71 -17.54 8.01
N SER A 159 9.95 -17.10 7.75
CA SER A 159 11.01 -17.09 8.75
C SER A 159 10.67 -16.21 9.96
N ARG A 160 10.12 -15.00 9.75
CA ARG A 160 9.80 -14.09 10.84
C ARG A 160 8.57 -14.54 11.63
N ILE A 161 7.57 -15.11 10.97
CA ILE A 161 6.43 -15.75 11.64
C ILE A 161 6.94 -16.87 12.58
N ALA A 162 7.79 -17.76 12.07
CA ALA A 162 8.29 -18.89 12.85
C ALA A 162 9.24 -18.49 14.00
N SER A 163 10.15 -17.52 13.77
CA SER A 163 11.24 -17.20 14.70
C SER A 163 10.99 -15.97 15.55
N GLN A 164 10.25 -15.01 15.06
CA GLN A 164 9.97 -13.74 15.73
C GLN A 164 8.53 -13.60 16.18
N HIS A 165 7.65 -14.52 15.77
CA HIS A 165 6.20 -14.44 16.01
C HIS A 165 5.62 -13.10 15.55
N ILE A 166 6.07 -12.62 14.38
CA ILE A 166 5.47 -11.43 13.77
C ILE A 166 3.98 -11.68 13.55
N PRO A 167 3.10 -10.75 13.90
CA PRO A 167 1.69 -10.88 13.63
C PRO A 167 1.42 -11.06 12.12
N TYR A 168 0.54 -11.99 11.80
CA TYR A 168 0.05 -12.11 10.41
C TYR A 168 -0.67 -10.84 10.01
N PRO A 169 -0.52 -10.38 8.77
CA PRO A 169 -1.49 -9.43 8.25
C PRO A 169 -2.90 -10.02 8.38
N GLN A 170 -3.81 -9.23 8.89
CA GLN A 170 -5.21 -9.60 9.11
C GLN A 170 -6.06 -9.25 7.90
N SER A 171 -5.58 -8.25 7.13
CA SER A 171 -6.16 -7.83 5.86
C SER A 171 -5.06 -7.63 4.82
N TYR A 172 -5.41 -7.88 3.57
CA TYR A 172 -4.51 -7.75 2.43
C TYR A 172 -5.15 -6.87 1.36
N TYR A 173 -4.42 -5.88 0.90
CA TYR A 173 -4.82 -5.00 -0.19
C TYR A 173 -3.78 -5.02 -1.30
N SER A 174 -4.23 -4.85 -2.53
CA SER A 174 -3.34 -4.78 -3.69
C SER A 174 -3.79 -3.73 -4.69
N SER A 175 -2.81 -3.10 -5.33
CA SER A 175 -3.00 -2.39 -6.58
C SER A 175 -3.60 -3.32 -7.64
N PRO A 176 -4.42 -2.81 -8.59
CA PRO A 176 -4.98 -3.60 -9.67
C PRO A 176 -3.99 -3.92 -10.80
N LEU A 177 -2.77 -3.36 -10.78
CA LEU A 177 -1.79 -3.60 -11.83
C LEU A 177 -1.15 -4.98 -11.69
N THR A 178 -0.98 -5.67 -12.82
CA THR A 178 -0.61 -7.09 -12.89
C THR A 178 0.61 -7.43 -12.02
N ARG A 179 1.65 -6.61 -12.03
CA ARG A 179 2.88 -6.80 -11.23
C ARG A 179 2.61 -6.85 -9.72
N CYS A 180 1.69 -6.03 -9.21
CA CYS A 180 1.32 -6.03 -7.79
C CYS A 180 0.49 -7.25 -7.42
N LEU A 181 -0.48 -7.62 -8.26
CA LEU A 181 -1.29 -8.81 -8.05
C LEU A 181 -0.43 -10.06 -7.96
N ARG A 182 0.55 -10.21 -8.88
CA ARG A 182 1.47 -11.33 -8.88
C ARG A 182 2.43 -11.31 -7.68
N THR A 183 2.96 -10.13 -7.34
CA THR A 183 3.83 -9.99 -6.16
C THR A 183 3.09 -10.38 -4.89
N ALA A 184 1.87 -9.87 -4.67
CA ALA A 184 1.08 -10.22 -3.50
C ALA A 184 0.80 -11.74 -3.43
N ASN A 185 0.46 -12.35 -4.56
CA ASN A 185 0.22 -13.79 -4.63
C ASN A 185 1.49 -14.60 -4.30
N LEU A 186 2.61 -14.28 -4.92
CA LEU A 186 3.88 -14.97 -4.68
C LEU A 186 4.38 -14.78 -3.24
N THR A 187 4.11 -13.63 -2.65
CA THR A 187 4.54 -13.34 -1.27
C THR A 187 3.69 -14.08 -0.24
N PHE A 188 2.37 -14.22 -0.42
CA PHE A 188 1.49 -14.63 0.67
C PHE A 188 0.69 -15.91 0.44
N ALA A 189 0.47 -16.36 -0.81
CA ALA A 189 -0.53 -17.42 -1.11
C ALA A 189 -0.25 -18.77 -0.42
N ASP A 190 1.00 -19.10 -0.15
CA ASP A 190 1.40 -20.36 0.49
C ASP A 190 1.88 -20.20 1.95
N ILE A 191 1.68 -19.02 2.53
CA ILE A 191 1.88 -18.81 3.97
C ILE A 191 0.65 -19.39 4.69
N PRO A 192 0.84 -20.37 5.61
CA PRO A 192 -0.27 -20.88 6.41
C PRO A 192 -0.81 -19.76 7.30
N THR A 193 -1.90 -19.14 6.91
CA THR A 193 -2.58 -18.09 7.68
C THR A 193 -3.63 -18.72 8.60
N PRO A 194 -3.96 -18.08 9.76
CA PRO A 194 -5.10 -18.49 10.57
C PRO A 194 -6.40 -18.49 9.75
N GLU A 195 -7.30 -19.43 9.99
CA GLU A 195 -8.56 -19.55 9.27
C GLU A 195 -9.41 -18.28 9.29
N TYR A 196 -9.32 -17.52 10.38
CA TYR A 196 -10.05 -16.25 10.56
C TYR A 196 -9.36 -15.03 9.92
N TYR A 197 -8.14 -15.19 9.37
CA TYR A 197 -7.43 -14.18 8.58
C TYR A 197 -6.87 -14.78 7.29
N PRO A 198 -7.74 -15.29 6.41
CA PRO A 198 -7.31 -15.94 5.17
C PRO A 198 -6.63 -14.93 4.24
N PHE A 199 -5.70 -15.41 3.44
CA PHE A 199 -5.13 -14.60 2.36
C PHE A 199 -6.15 -14.44 1.22
N VAL A 200 -7.03 -13.45 1.35
CA VAL A 200 -7.99 -13.04 0.33
C VAL A 200 -7.88 -11.53 0.13
N PRO A 201 -6.95 -11.08 -0.73
CA PRO A 201 -6.76 -9.66 -0.98
C PRO A 201 -7.99 -8.95 -1.52
N THR A 202 -8.14 -7.67 -1.13
CA THR A 202 -9.05 -6.74 -1.77
C THR A 202 -8.27 -5.84 -2.72
N ILE A 203 -8.64 -5.88 -4.00
CA ILE A 203 -8.05 -5.06 -5.06
C ILE A 203 -8.70 -3.69 -5.04
N LYS A 204 -7.86 -2.65 -4.87
CA LYS A 204 -8.30 -1.25 -4.79
C LYS A 204 -7.72 -0.42 -5.92
N GLU A 205 -8.58 0.27 -6.66
CA GLU A 205 -8.19 1.12 -7.80
C GLU A 205 -7.13 2.14 -7.42
N PHE A 206 -7.26 2.76 -6.26
CA PHE A 206 -6.42 3.87 -5.84
C PHE A 206 -5.10 3.49 -5.17
N PHE A 207 -4.79 2.20 -5.07
CA PHE A 207 -3.43 1.75 -4.75
C PHE A 207 -2.55 1.54 -6.00
N ARG A 208 -3.02 1.97 -7.19
CA ARG A 208 -2.25 1.95 -8.43
C ARG A 208 -1.13 2.99 -8.42
N GLU A 209 -0.14 2.81 -9.32
CA GLU A 209 0.98 3.76 -9.49
C GLU A 209 0.46 5.15 -9.90
N HIS A 210 1.36 6.13 -9.91
CA HIS A 210 1.12 7.46 -10.44
C HIS A 210 0.41 7.38 -11.80
N ILE A 211 -0.73 8.06 -11.93
CA ILE A 211 -1.48 8.07 -13.19
C ILE A 211 -0.81 9.08 -14.10
N GLY A 212 0.05 8.60 -14.98
CA GLY A 212 0.83 9.40 -15.90
C GLY A 212 0.56 9.03 -17.36
N LEU A 213 1.55 9.35 -18.20
CA LEU A 213 1.51 9.04 -19.64
C LEU A 213 1.99 7.61 -19.93
N HIS A 214 2.72 7.01 -19.00
CA HIS A 214 3.38 5.73 -19.19
C HIS A 214 2.36 4.62 -19.37
N THR A 215 2.56 3.76 -20.36
CA THR A 215 1.63 2.66 -20.64
C THR A 215 1.69 1.56 -19.57
N CYS A 216 2.78 1.49 -18.80
CA CYS A 216 2.90 0.59 -17.65
C CYS A 216 1.95 0.95 -16.50
N ASP A 217 1.40 2.17 -16.48
CA ASP A 217 0.45 2.64 -15.47
C ASP A 217 -1.01 2.51 -15.92
N TRP A 218 -1.23 2.10 -17.17
CA TRP A 218 -2.56 1.73 -17.66
C TRP A 218 -3.04 0.44 -16.98
N ARG A 219 -4.27 0.43 -16.52
CA ARG A 219 -4.92 -0.72 -15.90
C ARG A 219 -5.72 -1.55 -16.91
N ARG A 220 -5.57 -2.87 -16.86
CA ARG A 220 -6.41 -3.80 -17.61
C ARG A 220 -7.86 -3.78 -17.12
N SER A 221 -8.76 -4.44 -17.88
CA SER A 221 -10.18 -4.52 -17.53
C SER A 221 -10.42 -5.22 -16.18
N LYS A 222 -11.55 -4.89 -15.54
CA LYS A 222 -12.02 -5.60 -14.34
C LYS A 222 -12.13 -7.11 -14.58
N THR A 223 -12.66 -7.48 -15.74
CA THR A 223 -12.77 -8.89 -16.17
C THR A 223 -11.41 -9.57 -16.23
N TYR A 224 -10.37 -8.91 -16.76
CA TYR A 224 -9.01 -9.46 -16.77
C TYR A 224 -8.48 -9.67 -15.35
N VAL A 225 -8.60 -8.67 -14.49
CA VAL A 225 -8.14 -8.71 -13.09
C VAL A 225 -8.84 -9.83 -12.33
N HIS A 226 -10.17 -9.95 -12.47
CA HIS A 226 -10.95 -11.04 -11.87
C HIS A 226 -10.51 -12.42 -12.37
N ASN A 227 -10.29 -12.57 -13.68
CA ASN A 227 -9.88 -13.86 -14.24
C ASN A 227 -8.46 -14.27 -13.80
N LEU A 228 -7.59 -13.31 -13.50
CA LEU A 228 -6.25 -13.59 -13.01
C LEU A 228 -6.27 -14.16 -11.58
N PHE A 229 -7.15 -13.60 -10.71
CA PHE A 229 -7.33 -14.02 -9.32
C PHE A 229 -8.83 -14.08 -8.95
N PRO A 230 -9.57 -15.11 -9.39
CA PRO A 230 -11.04 -15.14 -9.29
C PRO A 230 -11.58 -15.19 -7.85
N ASN A 231 -10.73 -15.59 -6.89
CA ASN A 231 -11.09 -15.68 -5.48
C ASN A 231 -10.77 -14.41 -4.68
N TRP A 232 -10.17 -13.39 -5.32
CA TRP A 232 -9.87 -12.12 -4.65
C TRP A 232 -11.03 -11.15 -4.75
N ASN A 233 -11.16 -10.32 -3.75
CA ASN A 233 -12.17 -9.28 -3.74
C ASN A 233 -11.75 -8.11 -4.65
N ILE A 234 -12.71 -7.54 -5.35
CA ILE A 234 -12.53 -6.26 -6.07
C ILE A 234 -13.46 -5.26 -5.40
N GLU A 235 -12.94 -4.08 -5.07
CA GLU A 235 -13.72 -3.05 -4.39
C GLU A 235 -14.99 -2.68 -5.18
N GLU A 236 -16.01 -2.23 -4.46
CA GLU A 236 -17.25 -1.74 -5.06
C GLU A 236 -16.98 -0.51 -5.95
N GLY A 237 -17.69 -0.38 -7.05
CA GLY A 237 -17.53 0.74 -7.98
C GLY A 237 -16.35 0.61 -8.95
N PHE A 238 -15.55 -0.45 -8.86
CA PHE A 238 -14.43 -0.68 -9.78
C PHE A 238 -14.91 -0.79 -11.23
N ALA A 239 -14.47 0.13 -12.10
CA ALA A 239 -14.92 0.22 -13.49
C ALA A 239 -14.35 -0.91 -14.35
N GLU A 240 -15.12 -1.36 -15.37
CA GLU A 240 -14.66 -2.37 -16.32
C GLU A 240 -13.40 -1.93 -17.05
N VAL A 241 -13.40 -0.72 -17.61
CA VAL A 241 -12.25 -0.12 -18.28
C VAL A 241 -11.57 0.91 -17.38
N ASP A 242 -10.29 1.16 -17.61
CA ASP A 242 -9.53 2.18 -16.87
C ASP A 242 -10.17 3.57 -17.09
N PRO A 243 -10.76 4.19 -16.06
CA PRO A 243 -11.41 5.48 -16.21
C PRO A 243 -10.47 6.66 -16.05
N TYR A 244 -9.23 6.45 -15.61
CA TYR A 244 -8.31 7.52 -15.22
C TYR A 244 -7.14 7.71 -16.16
N TRP A 245 -6.56 6.63 -16.68
CA TRP A 245 -5.43 6.71 -17.59
C TRP A 245 -5.89 7.03 -19.02
N ASN A 246 -5.32 8.07 -19.62
CA ASN A 246 -5.63 8.49 -20.99
C ASN A 246 -4.38 8.59 -21.90
N GLY A 247 -3.18 8.43 -21.33
CA GLY A 247 -1.91 8.50 -22.07
C GLY A 247 -1.51 9.91 -22.53
N VAL A 248 -2.19 10.95 -22.08
CA VAL A 248 -1.97 12.35 -22.49
C VAL A 248 -1.67 13.26 -21.30
N THR A 249 -2.34 13.03 -20.18
CA THR A 249 -2.20 13.82 -18.97
C THR A 249 -1.84 12.96 -17.79
N GLY A 250 -1.10 13.53 -16.85
CA GLY A 250 -0.77 12.89 -15.58
C GLY A 250 -1.29 13.68 -14.38
N GLU A 251 -1.54 12.97 -13.28
CA GLU A 251 -1.85 13.62 -12.01
C GLU A 251 -0.63 14.38 -11.48
N THR A 252 -0.86 15.42 -10.70
CA THR A 252 0.19 16.09 -9.93
C THR A 252 0.52 15.29 -8.67
N SER A 253 1.64 15.60 -8.00
CA SER A 253 1.95 14.98 -6.70
C SER A 253 0.85 15.23 -5.68
N ASP A 254 0.28 16.45 -5.64
CA ASP A 254 -0.86 16.77 -4.78
C ASP A 254 -2.11 15.96 -5.16
N GLY A 255 -2.30 15.68 -6.46
CA GLY A 255 -3.39 14.83 -6.97
C GLY A 255 -3.23 13.39 -6.50
N GLN A 256 -2.01 12.86 -6.59
CA GLN A 256 -1.67 11.53 -6.10
C GLN A 256 -1.86 11.44 -4.58
N ASP A 257 -1.40 12.42 -3.81
CA ASP A 257 -1.56 12.44 -2.35
C ASP A 257 -3.04 12.44 -1.93
N LYS A 258 -3.90 13.16 -2.65
CA LYS A 258 -5.35 13.10 -2.44
C LYS A 258 -5.93 11.72 -2.75
N ARG A 259 -5.50 11.10 -3.85
CA ARG A 259 -5.93 9.78 -4.25
C ARG A 259 -5.51 8.73 -3.21
N SER A 260 -4.25 8.78 -2.75
CA SER A 260 -3.73 7.95 -1.67
C SER A 260 -4.49 8.16 -0.37
N LYS A 261 -4.84 9.42 -0.04
CA LYS A 261 -5.67 9.76 1.12
C LYS A 261 -7.04 9.09 1.04
N ILE A 262 -7.71 9.15 -0.11
CA ILE A 262 -9.02 8.49 -0.32
C ILE A 262 -8.90 6.97 -0.14
N ALA A 263 -7.85 6.35 -0.66
CA ALA A 263 -7.61 4.92 -0.52
C ALA A 263 -7.39 4.53 0.95
N LEU A 264 -6.55 5.28 1.67
CA LEU A 264 -6.28 5.08 3.09
C LEU A 264 -7.53 5.34 3.94
N ASP A 265 -8.29 6.40 3.68
CA ASP A 265 -9.53 6.70 4.39
C ASP A 265 -10.55 5.57 4.22
N SER A 266 -10.64 4.99 3.03
CA SER A 266 -11.48 3.82 2.78
C SER A 266 -11.05 2.61 3.61
N VAL A 267 -9.75 2.34 3.73
CA VAL A 267 -9.23 1.26 4.57
C VAL A 267 -9.50 1.53 6.04
N PHE A 268 -9.13 2.72 6.54
CA PHE A 268 -9.27 3.02 7.97
C PHE A 268 -10.73 3.14 8.44
N SER A 269 -11.66 3.45 7.53
CA SER A 269 -13.08 3.55 7.85
C SER A 269 -13.82 2.22 7.81
N ASN A 270 -13.34 1.24 7.05
CA ASN A 270 -14.09 0.00 6.77
C ASN A 270 -13.36 -1.27 7.18
N ASP A 271 -12.16 -1.18 7.71
CA ASP A 271 -11.36 -2.32 8.15
C ASP A 271 -10.97 -2.15 9.61
N ASP A 272 -11.48 -3.02 10.46
CA ASP A 272 -11.23 -2.99 11.92
C ASP A 272 -9.90 -3.65 12.30
N HIS A 273 -9.20 -4.29 11.36
CA HIS A 273 -7.95 -4.97 11.62
C HIS A 273 -6.80 -4.01 11.91
N THR A 274 -5.88 -4.45 12.75
CA THR A 274 -4.71 -3.66 13.16
C THR A 274 -3.51 -3.88 12.25
N TRP A 275 -3.32 -5.10 11.75
CA TRP A 275 -2.17 -5.51 10.95
C TRP A 275 -2.58 -5.67 9.48
N ILE A 276 -2.12 -4.77 8.63
CA ILE A 276 -2.60 -4.65 7.26
C ILE A 276 -1.41 -4.72 6.29
N SER A 277 -1.54 -5.53 5.24
CA SER A 277 -0.59 -5.56 4.12
C SER A 277 -1.16 -4.84 2.92
N ILE A 278 -0.35 -3.98 2.29
CA ILE A 278 -0.69 -3.26 1.05
C ILE A 278 0.43 -3.51 0.05
N THR A 279 0.12 -4.18 -1.07
CA THR A 279 1.07 -4.34 -2.17
C THR A 279 0.81 -3.29 -3.24
N SER A 280 1.80 -2.43 -3.47
CA SER A 280 1.66 -1.26 -4.31
C SER A 280 2.97 -0.92 -5.06
N HIS A 281 3.24 0.33 -5.33
CA HIS A 281 4.30 0.84 -6.19
C HIS A 281 5.15 1.88 -5.48
N SER A 282 6.35 2.17 -6.00
CA SER A 282 7.25 3.14 -5.37
C SER A 282 6.64 4.54 -5.27
N GLY A 283 6.02 5.03 -6.33
CA GLY A 283 5.40 6.36 -6.34
C GLY A 283 4.18 6.44 -5.43
N GLU A 284 3.33 5.41 -5.44
CA GLU A 284 2.14 5.35 -4.58
C GLU A 284 2.51 5.18 -3.10
N ILE A 285 3.49 4.34 -2.78
CA ILE A 285 3.98 4.20 -1.40
C ILE A 285 4.58 5.52 -0.91
N ALA A 286 5.37 6.21 -1.75
CA ALA A 286 5.90 7.54 -1.41
C ALA A 286 4.78 8.55 -1.13
N SER A 287 3.70 8.52 -1.90
CA SER A 287 2.50 9.34 -1.67
C SER A 287 1.79 8.95 -0.36
N MET A 288 1.56 7.66 -0.12
CA MET A 288 1.00 7.19 1.15
C MET A 288 1.85 7.63 2.34
N LEU A 289 3.18 7.53 2.27
CA LEU A 289 4.08 7.99 3.33
C LEU A 289 3.93 9.51 3.60
N ARG A 290 3.78 10.34 2.56
CA ARG A 290 3.50 11.78 2.76
C ARG A 290 2.17 12.02 3.46
N VAL A 291 1.12 11.31 3.04
CA VAL A 291 -0.23 11.39 3.66
C VAL A 291 -0.19 10.95 5.12
N LEU A 292 0.61 9.94 5.44
CA LEU A 292 0.77 9.42 6.80
C LEU A 292 1.71 10.27 7.68
N GLY A 293 2.35 11.31 7.12
CA GLY A 293 3.31 12.14 7.84
C GLY A 293 4.63 11.44 8.14
N HIS A 294 4.97 10.40 7.37
CA HIS A 294 6.26 9.72 7.47
C HIS A 294 7.32 10.49 6.68
N GLN A 295 8.58 10.36 7.08
CA GLN A 295 9.69 10.89 6.27
C GLN A 295 9.75 10.21 4.89
N SER A 296 10.38 10.87 3.93
CA SER A 296 10.60 10.26 2.63
C SER A 296 11.45 8.99 2.75
N PHE A 297 10.95 7.88 2.20
CA PHE A 297 11.66 6.61 2.18
C PHE A 297 11.36 5.87 0.86
N SER A 298 12.33 5.82 -0.04
CA SER A 298 12.19 5.09 -1.30
C SER A 298 12.36 3.59 -1.06
N LEU A 299 11.59 2.78 -1.81
CA LEU A 299 11.64 1.32 -1.73
C LEU A 299 12.22 0.73 -3.01
N ASN A 300 13.20 -0.14 -2.88
CA ASN A 300 13.63 -1.01 -3.97
C ASN A 300 12.51 -1.99 -4.35
N THR A 301 12.55 -2.57 -5.58
CA THR A 301 11.59 -3.59 -6.00
C THR A 301 11.60 -4.77 -5.04
N GLY A 302 10.42 -5.28 -4.68
CA GLY A 302 10.25 -6.36 -3.71
C GLY A 302 10.46 -5.97 -2.24
N ALA A 303 10.84 -4.72 -1.95
CA ALA A 303 11.05 -4.27 -0.57
C ALA A 303 9.72 -3.96 0.16
N VAL A 304 9.77 -4.05 1.49
CA VAL A 304 8.62 -3.82 2.38
C VAL A 304 9.01 -2.80 3.47
N ILE A 305 8.12 -1.85 3.72
CA ILE A 305 8.21 -0.91 4.83
C ILE A 305 7.02 -1.10 5.78
N PRO A 306 7.25 -1.40 7.06
CA PRO A 306 6.23 -1.30 8.09
C PRO A 306 6.11 0.13 8.61
N VAL A 307 4.90 0.59 8.86
CA VAL A 307 4.62 1.91 9.45
C VAL A 307 3.56 1.78 10.53
N LEU A 308 3.85 2.27 11.74
CA LEU A 308 2.84 2.42 12.79
C LEU A 308 2.12 3.75 12.61
N VAL A 309 0.83 3.67 12.33
CA VAL A 309 -0.02 4.82 12.02
C VAL A 309 -1.02 5.07 13.13
N LYS A 310 -1.08 6.31 13.61
CA LYS A 310 -2.18 6.83 14.43
C LYS A 310 -3.15 7.56 13.53
N ALA A 311 -4.42 7.16 13.54
CA ALA A 311 -5.49 7.81 12.81
C ALA A 311 -6.50 8.42 13.78
N GLN A 312 -6.81 9.71 13.61
CA GLN A 312 -7.81 10.43 14.38
C GLN A 312 -8.99 10.81 13.49
N PHE A 313 -10.18 10.37 13.89
CA PHE A 313 -11.44 10.70 13.22
C PHE A 313 -11.95 12.06 13.73
N LEU A 314 -11.93 13.05 12.87
CA LEU A 314 -12.29 14.44 13.17
C LEU A 314 -13.61 14.80 12.47
N PRO A 315 -14.43 15.69 13.06
CA PRO A 315 -15.71 16.10 12.48
C PRO A 315 -15.55 16.90 11.18
N SER A 316 -14.40 17.54 10.95
CA SER A 316 -14.09 18.30 9.74
C SER A 316 -12.59 18.34 9.50
N GLY A 317 -12.21 18.54 8.25
CA GLY A 317 -10.83 18.69 7.80
C GLY A 317 -10.62 19.94 6.93
N PRO A 318 -9.42 20.11 6.38
CA PRO A 318 -9.14 21.18 5.44
C PRO A 318 -10.06 21.10 4.22
N ALA A 319 -10.36 22.26 3.65
CA ALA A 319 -11.17 22.33 2.42
C ALA A 319 -10.44 21.56 1.29
N ALA A 320 -11.22 20.80 0.50
CA ALA A 320 -10.69 20.15 -0.68
C ALA A 320 -10.20 21.22 -1.67
N SER A 321 -8.97 21.04 -2.19
CA SER A 321 -8.43 21.87 -3.27
C SER A 321 -8.50 21.08 -4.58
N ASP A 322 -8.70 21.74 -5.71
CA ASP A 322 -8.61 21.10 -7.01
C ASP A 322 -7.16 20.77 -7.34
N THR A 323 -6.91 19.57 -7.86
CA THR A 323 -5.61 19.15 -8.33
C THR A 323 -5.72 18.75 -9.79
N PRO A 324 -5.46 19.67 -10.73
CA PRO A 324 -5.61 19.38 -12.14
C PRO A 324 -4.58 18.35 -12.61
N PHE A 325 -4.98 17.54 -13.57
CA PHE A 325 -4.06 16.78 -14.39
C PHE A 325 -3.28 17.72 -15.31
N THR A 326 -2.01 17.43 -15.50
CA THR A 326 -1.10 18.24 -16.32
C THR A 326 -0.61 17.45 -17.53
N THR A 327 -0.24 18.16 -18.59
CA THR A 327 0.45 17.56 -19.74
C THR A 327 1.94 17.51 -19.46
N SER A 328 2.61 16.44 -19.92
CA SER A 328 4.06 16.31 -19.84
C SER A 328 4.68 16.37 -21.23
N THR A 329 5.87 16.96 -21.33
CA THR A 329 6.63 16.98 -22.58
C THR A 329 7.16 15.59 -22.91
N HIS A 330 7.08 15.19 -24.18
CA HIS A 330 7.60 13.93 -24.68
C HIS A 330 8.16 14.09 -26.11
N CYS A 331 8.88 13.10 -26.57
CA CYS A 331 9.54 13.13 -27.88
C CYS A 331 8.86 12.18 -28.86
N ALA A 332 8.74 12.61 -30.11
CA ALA A 332 8.16 11.78 -31.20
C ALA A 332 9.13 10.68 -31.67
N LEU A 333 10.43 10.91 -31.57
CA LEU A 333 11.50 10.02 -32.09
C LEU A 333 12.71 9.99 -31.15
N PRO A 334 13.46 8.85 -31.04
CA PRO A 334 14.78 8.80 -30.45
C PRO A 334 15.84 9.39 -31.41
N PRO A 335 17.05 9.74 -30.96
CA PRO A 335 17.48 9.68 -29.57
C PRO A 335 16.89 10.84 -28.76
N VAL A 336 16.69 10.56 -27.46
CA VAL A 336 16.15 11.52 -26.52
C VAL A 336 17.05 11.59 -25.28
N THR A 337 17.15 12.77 -24.73
CA THR A 337 17.79 13.01 -23.44
C THR A 337 16.84 13.82 -22.58
N SER A 338 17.14 13.98 -21.31
CA SER A 338 16.44 14.92 -20.44
C SER A 338 17.42 15.90 -19.81
N GLY A 339 16.96 17.12 -19.59
CA GLY A 339 17.63 18.15 -18.83
C GLY A 339 16.80 18.55 -17.63
N SER A 340 17.22 19.59 -16.92
CA SER A 340 16.49 20.16 -15.77
C SER A 340 15.04 20.55 -16.10
N ASP A 341 14.75 20.88 -17.36
CA ASP A 341 13.48 21.41 -17.82
C ASP A 341 12.62 20.37 -18.59
N GLY A 342 12.97 19.09 -18.51
CA GLY A 342 12.21 18.00 -19.14
C GLY A 342 12.93 17.38 -20.32
N CYS A 343 12.15 16.90 -21.32
CA CYS A 343 12.65 16.12 -22.46
C CYS A 343 13.35 16.99 -23.49
N ILE A 344 14.55 16.59 -23.90
CA ILE A 344 15.30 17.18 -25.01
C ILE A 344 15.19 16.25 -26.20
N CYS A 345 14.52 16.69 -27.26
CA CYS A 345 14.20 15.88 -28.43
C CYS A 345 15.10 16.23 -29.62
N SER A 346 15.50 15.20 -30.38
CA SER A 346 16.14 15.40 -31.68
C SER A 346 15.03 15.71 -32.71
N GLY A 347 14.84 17.00 -33.03
CA GLY A 347 13.78 17.48 -33.94
C GLY A 347 12.81 18.43 -33.25
N THR A 348 11.82 18.93 -34.00
CA THR A 348 10.79 19.79 -33.41
C THR A 348 10.01 19.05 -32.35
N ALA A 349 10.12 19.51 -31.11
CA ALA A 349 9.33 19.00 -30.00
C ALA A 349 7.84 19.20 -30.33
N SER A 350 7.06 18.12 -30.30
CA SER A 350 5.61 18.24 -30.32
C SER A 350 5.20 18.73 -28.93
N ALA A 351 5.04 20.04 -28.76
CA ALA A 351 4.36 20.57 -27.60
C ALA A 351 2.93 20.08 -27.66
N GLY A 352 2.53 19.30 -26.65
CA GLY A 352 1.14 18.86 -26.52
C GLY A 352 0.24 20.09 -26.49
N THR A 353 -0.63 20.21 -27.48
CA THR A 353 -1.65 21.24 -27.50
C THR A 353 -2.59 20.99 -26.32
N THR A 354 -2.72 21.99 -25.46
CA THR A 354 -3.71 22.06 -24.38
C THR A 354 -5.12 22.04 -25.01
N ALA A 355 -5.66 20.86 -25.25
CA ALA A 355 -7.10 20.71 -25.39
C ALA A 355 -7.68 20.84 -23.98
N GLY A 356 -8.73 21.66 -23.82
CA GLY A 356 -9.38 21.87 -22.52
C GLY A 356 -9.82 20.52 -21.91
N ILE A 357 -9.12 20.09 -20.87
CA ILE A 357 -9.30 18.79 -20.26
C ILE A 357 -10.23 18.97 -19.08
N THR A 358 -11.41 18.37 -19.19
CA THR A 358 -12.28 18.15 -18.03
C THR A 358 -11.56 17.18 -17.10
N THR A 359 -11.15 17.68 -15.94
CA THR A 359 -10.63 16.87 -14.84
C THR A 359 -11.60 15.73 -14.50
N PRO A 360 -11.12 14.49 -14.38
CA PRO A 360 -11.93 13.46 -13.76
C PRO A 360 -12.24 13.91 -12.33
N ILE A 361 -13.49 14.16 -12.04
CA ILE A 361 -13.93 14.45 -10.68
C ILE A 361 -13.85 13.12 -9.95
N TYR A 362 -12.99 13.01 -8.96
CA TYR A 362 -12.96 11.87 -8.03
C TYR A 362 -14.23 11.92 -7.15
N ASN A 363 -15.38 11.68 -7.76
CA ASN A 363 -16.63 11.48 -7.05
C ASN A 363 -16.68 10.03 -6.55
N VAL A 364 -16.00 9.73 -5.48
CA VAL A 364 -16.27 8.54 -4.69
C VAL A 364 -17.43 8.90 -3.76
N SER A 365 -18.64 8.53 -4.15
CA SER A 365 -19.73 8.42 -3.19
C SER A 365 -19.36 7.30 -2.24
N ILE A 366 -18.94 7.65 -1.03
CA ILE A 366 -18.80 6.66 0.05
C ILE A 366 -20.22 6.22 0.37
N SER A 367 -20.66 5.13 -0.25
CA SER A 367 -21.90 4.46 0.10
C SER A 367 -21.65 3.72 1.41
N THR A 368 -22.07 4.31 2.51
CA THR A 368 -22.16 3.62 3.79
C THR A 368 -23.40 2.72 3.78
N SER A 369 -23.31 1.57 3.11
CA SER A 369 -24.27 0.50 3.33
C SER A 369 -23.87 -0.23 4.62
N ALA A 370 -24.61 0.05 5.70
CA ALA A 370 -24.52 -0.73 6.94
C ALA A 370 -24.83 -2.19 6.63
N ALA A 371 -23.81 -3.05 6.61
CA ALA A 371 -23.99 -4.48 6.64
C ALA A 371 -24.51 -4.84 8.03
N SER A 372 -25.80 -5.16 8.12
CA SER A 372 -26.42 -5.76 9.31
C SER A 372 -25.87 -7.18 9.46
N TYR A 373 -25.00 -7.41 10.44
CA TYR A 373 -24.62 -8.75 10.85
C TYR A 373 -25.75 -9.40 11.66
N PRO A 374 -26.12 -10.66 11.39
CA PRO A 374 -27.10 -11.36 12.17
C PRO A 374 -26.52 -11.71 13.54
N THR A 375 -27.17 -11.21 14.59
CA THR A 375 -26.97 -11.68 15.97
C THR A 375 -27.49 -13.11 16.08
N ALA A 376 -26.59 -14.09 16.13
CA ALA A 376 -26.90 -15.44 16.53
C ALA A 376 -26.05 -15.84 17.73
N TYR A 377 -26.54 -15.55 18.93
CA TYR A 377 -26.26 -16.36 20.11
C TYR A 377 -27.60 -16.79 20.69
N GLY A 378 -28.04 -17.96 20.27
CA GLY A 378 -29.03 -18.77 20.99
C GLY A 378 -28.31 -19.53 22.09
N SER A 379 -28.83 -19.36 23.30
CA SER A 379 -28.51 -20.10 24.51
C SER A 379 -28.61 -21.62 24.31
N MET A 380 -27.55 -22.35 24.67
CA MET A 380 -27.58 -23.62 25.44
C MET A 380 -26.25 -23.77 26.19
#